data_71d92421227a9741ea58c8ea1e691701
#
_entry.id   71d92421227a9741ea58c8ea1e691701
#
_cell.length_a   1.000
_cell.length_b   1.000
_cell.length_c   1.000
_cell.angle_alpha   90.00
_cell.angle_beta   90.00
_cell.angle_gamma   90.00
#
_symmetry.space_group_name_H-M   'P 1'
#
loop_
_entity.id
_entity.type
_entity.pdbx_description
1 polymer ?
#
loop_
_entity_poly.entity_id
_entity_poly.type
_entity_poly.pdbx_seq_one_letter_code
_entity_poly.pdbx_strand_id
1 'polypeptide(L)'
;MTRALWIATALALASGTGAAGVSEPCAGRHGPLAPDDPRQREWFRVLVHQVAREEGVDPYALEALGMTETTLRPWLGRSCEVGAFQVMPWWAGIFRLDPPELLWDPRINAIAAARIYKDAWRRWDERYAHAGNNRALRAAGWRGKLDRATFAALTYNWGKAPAVFAQASDLRKVSIPASVAAYARRFSQALREARGRARADNDTPPGRSPRSRAGATRES
;
A
#
# COMPACT_ATOMS: atom_id res chain seq x y z
N MET A 1 -17.83 -22.78 4.57
CA MET A 1 -17.04 -22.46 5.77
C MET A 1 -15.56 -22.87 5.70
N THR A 2 -14.98 -23.20 4.54
CA THR A 2 -13.65 -23.85 4.41
C THR A 2 -12.55 -22.97 3.80
N ARG A 3 -12.79 -21.67 3.53
CA ARG A 3 -11.79 -20.77 2.90
C ARG A 3 -10.88 -19.99 3.86
N ALA A 4 -11.20 -19.96 5.15
CA ALA A 4 -10.44 -19.18 6.13
C ALA A 4 -9.16 -19.89 6.65
N LEU A 5 -9.08 -21.22 6.48
CA LEU A 5 -7.96 -22.01 7.03
C LEU A 5 -6.67 -21.89 6.21
N TRP A 6 -6.75 -21.62 4.91
CA TRP A 6 -5.59 -21.64 4.02
C TRP A 6 -4.66 -20.43 4.15
N ILE A 7 -5.19 -19.25 4.46
CA ILE A 7 -4.37 -18.03 4.58
C ILE A 7 -3.58 -18.03 5.90
N ALA A 8 -4.15 -18.59 6.95
CA ALA A 8 -3.43 -18.72 8.22
C ALA A 8 -2.25 -19.71 8.12
N THR A 9 -2.40 -20.78 7.33
CA THR A 9 -1.35 -21.77 7.10
C THR A 9 -0.23 -21.23 6.22
N ALA A 10 -0.52 -20.39 5.23
CA ALA A 10 0.50 -19.78 4.38
C ALA A 10 1.41 -18.81 5.16
N LEU A 11 0.86 -18.06 6.15
CA LEU A 11 1.70 -17.22 7.03
C LEU A 11 2.55 -18.04 8.02
N ALA A 12 2.08 -19.22 8.44
CA ALA A 12 2.86 -20.11 9.31
C ALA A 12 3.99 -20.83 8.55
N LEU A 13 3.80 -21.13 7.27
CA LEU A 13 4.83 -21.75 6.42
C LEU A 13 5.95 -20.78 6.02
N ALA A 14 5.68 -19.47 6.00
CA ALA A 14 6.71 -18.46 5.75
C ALA A 14 7.68 -18.26 6.93
N SER A 15 7.40 -18.84 8.09
CA SER A 15 8.27 -18.80 9.27
C SER A 15 9.20 -20.03 9.40
N GLY A 16 9.06 -21.03 8.55
CA GLY A 16 9.83 -22.29 8.60
C GLY A 16 10.70 -22.47 7.37
N THR A 17 11.98 -22.29 7.54
CA THR A 17 13.10 -22.96 6.83
C THR A 17 12.76 -23.51 5.44
N GLY A 18 13.06 -22.77 4.37
CA GLY A 18 12.96 -23.33 3.03
C GLY A 18 12.72 -22.34 1.89
N ALA A 19 12.88 -21.05 2.10
CA ALA A 19 12.85 -20.06 1.02
C ALA A 19 14.17 -19.98 0.23
N ALA A 20 14.87 -21.08 0.07
CA ALA A 20 16.12 -21.14 -0.67
C ALA A 20 15.97 -21.05 -2.19
N GLY A 21 14.72 -20.92 -2.72
CA GLY A 21 14.48 -20.94 -4.17
C GLY A 21 13.98 -19.64 -4.79
N VAL A 22 13.62 -18.61 -4.01
CA VAL A 22 12.97 -17.40 -4.54
C VAL A 22 13.92 -16.20 -4.60
N SER A 23 15.10 -16.27 -4.04
CA SER A 23 16.07 -15.16 -3.99
C SER A 23 16.91 -14.99 -5.26
N GLU A 24 17.02 -15.99 -6.11
CA GLU A 24 17.86 -15.92 -7.31
C GLU A 24 17.34 -15.05 -8.47
N PRO A 25 16.02 -14.92 -8.73
CA PRO A 25 15.56 -14.15 -9.90
C PRO A 25 15.87 -12.66 -9.83
N CYS A 26 16.12 -12.12 -8.64
CA CYS A 26 16.31 -10.67 -8.46
C CYS A 26 17.73 -10.28 -8.12
N ALA A 27 18.60 -11.21 -7.82
CA ALA A 27 19.99 -10.92 -7.50
C ALA A 27 20.65 -10.11 -8.63
N GLY A 28 20.87 -8.82 -8.39
CA GLY A 28 21.53 -7.92 -9.34
C GLY A 28 20.63 -7.24 -10.39
N ARG A 29 19.29 -7.38 -10.33
CA ARG A 29 18.37 -6.78 -11.32
C ARG A 29 17.65 -5.51 -10.85
N HIS A 30 17.90 -5.02 -9.64
CA HIS A 30 17.30 -3.76 -9.22
C HIS A 30 17.92 -2.61 -9.99
N GLY A 31 17.11 -2.00 -10.81
CA GLY A 31 17.44 -0.76 -11.49
C GLY A 31 17.09 0.47 -10.65
N PRO A 32 17.52 1.66 -11.07
CA PRO A 32 16.99 2.89 -10.48
C PRO A 32 15.47 2.93 -10.64
N LEU A 33 14.80 3.57 -9.70
CA LEU A 33 13.37 3.87 -9.82
C LEU A 33 13.12 4.62 -11.13
N ALA A 34 12.07 4.24 -11.88
CA ALA A 34 11.73 4.91 -13.13
C ALA A 34 11.60 6.43 -12.92
N PRO A 35 11.99 7.26 -13.90
CA PRO A 35 11.81 8.70 -13.83
C PRO A 35 10.37 9.07 -13.47
N ASP A 36 10.19 10.19 -12.77
CA ASP A 36 8.88 10.68 -12.41
C ASP A 36 8.23 11.36 -13.62
N ASP A 37 7.23 10.72 -14.20
CA ASP A 37 6.38 11.26 -15.26
C ASP A 37 4.98 11.58 -14.68
N PRO A 38 4.59 12.85 -14.57
CA PRO A 38 3.28 13.25 -14.05
C PRO A 38 2.11 12.68 -14.86
N ARG A 39 2.25 12.48 -16.19
CA ARG A 39 1.19 11.92 -17.04
C ARG A 39 1.02 10.43 -16.79
N GLN A 40 2.11 9.71 -16.69
CA GLN A 40 2.10 8.28 -16.35
C GLN A 40 1.52 8.07 -14.96
N ARG A 41 1.90 8.91 -13.99
CA ARG A 41 1.37 8.84 -12.62
C ARG A 41 -0.13 9.11 -12.58
N GLU A 42 -0.64 10.08 -13.36
CA GLU A 42 -2.07 10.36 -13.44
C GLU A 42 -2.85 9.20 -14.09
N TRP A 43 -2.35 8.67 -15.19
CA TRP A 43 -2.91 7.48 -15.81
C TRP A 43 -2.98 6.31 -14.81
N PHE A 44 -1.88 6.08 -14.07
CA PHE A 44 -1.82 5.02 -13.09
C PHE A 44 -2.81 5.24 -11.93
N ARG A 45 -3.01 6.47 -11.51
CA ARG A 45 -4.00 6.84 -10.49
C ARG A 45 -5.41 6.47 -10.92
N VAL A 46 -5.80 6.78 -12.15
CA VAL A 46 -7.12 6.40 -12.71
C VAL A 46 -7.29 4.89 -12.69
N LEU A 47 -6.27 4.14 -13.14
CA LEU A 47 -6.27 2.68 -13.11
C LEU A 47 -6.42 2.13 -11.69
N VAL A 48 -5.68 2.67 -10.74
CA VAL A 48 -5.74 2.28 -9.31
C VAL A 48 -7.14 2.49 -8.74
N HIS A 49 -7.77 3.62 -9.03
CA HIS A 49 -9.12 3.91 -8.59
C HIS A 49 -10.15 2.95 -9.21
N GLN A 50 -9.97 2.57 -10.46
CA GLN A 50 -10.82 1.57 -11.12
C GLN A 50 -10.68 0.21 -10.43
N VAL A 51 -9.45 -0.29 -10.28
CA VAL A 51 -9.15 -1.57 -9.61
C VAL A 51 -9.66 -1.57 -8.17
N ALA A 52 -9.48 -0.49 -7.44
CA ALA A 52 -9.96 -0.39 -6.06
C ALA A 52 -11.48 -0.57 -5.95
N ARG A 53 -12.24 0.05 -6.87
CA ARG A 53 -13.70 -0.13 -6.93
C ARG A 53 -14.09 -1.57 -7.26
N GLU A 54 -13.42 -2.20 -8.22
CA GLU A 54 -13.67 -3.58 -8.64
C GLU A 54 -13.37 -4.59 -7.51
N GLU A 55 -12.29 -4.36 -6.78
CA GLU A 55 -11.89 -5.21 -5.64
C GLU A 55 -12.59 -4.84 -4.32
N GLY A 56 -13.40 -3.77 -4.29
CA GLY A 56 -14.13 -3.32 -3.11
C GLY A 56 -13.23 -2.76 -2.01
N VAL A 57 -12.24 -1.95 -2.41
CA VAL A 57 -11.30 -1.22 -1.54
C VAL A 57 -11.53 0.28 -1.69
N ASP A 58 -11.26 1.06 -0.65
CA ASP A 58 -11.26 2.53 -0.75
C ASP A 58 -10.22 3.00 -1.80
N PRO A 59 -10.64 3.65 -2.89
CA PRO A 59 -9.74 4.08 -3.96
C PRO A 59 -8.61 5.00 -3.48
N TYR A 60 -8.90 5.88 -2.55
CA TYR A 60 -7.91 6.79 -1.99
C TYR A 60 -6.89 6.08 -1.08
N ALA A 61 -7.33 5.02 -0.40
CA ALA A 61 -6.43 4.21 0.40
C ALA A 61 -5.48 3.38 -0.48
N LEU A 62 -5.98 2.81 -1.57
CA LEU A 62 -5.12 2.08 -2.51
C LEU A 62 -4.15 3.03 -3.23
N GLU A 63 -4.60 4.22 -3.64
CA GLU A 63 -3.71 5.26 -4.17
C GLU A 63 -2.63 5.65 -3.17
N ALA A 64 -3.00 5.92 -1.92
CA ALA A 64 -2.06 6.28 -0.86
C ALA A 64 -1.02 5.18 -0.61
N LEU A 65 -1.42 3.92 -0.73
CA LEU A 65 -0.51 2.78 -0.62
C LEU A 65 0.57 2.83 -1.70
N GLY A 66 0.19 2.93 -2.98
CA GLY A 66 1.14 3.03 -4.10
C GLY A 66 2.01 4.29 -4.05
N MET A 67 1.45 5.42 -3.60
CA MET A 67 2.22 6.64 -3.34
C MET A 67 3.27 6.45 -2.24
N THR A 68 2.96 5.66 -1.23
CA THR A 68 3.87 5.38 -0.11
C THR A 68 4.99 4.43 -0.50
N GLU A 69 4.70 3.45 -1.36
CA GLU A 69 5.67 2.46 -1.82
C GLU A 69 6.67 3.08 -2.82
N THR A 70 6.18 3.64 -3.91
CA THR A 70 7.04 4.05 -5.03
C THR A 70 6.66 5.39 -5.65
N THR A 71 5.71 6.13 -5.09
CA THR A 71 5.06 7.27 -5.74
C THR A 71 4.34 6.88 -7.05
N LEU A 72 3.74 5.69 -7.07
CA LEU A 72 3.05 5.08 -8.22
C LEU A 72 3.97 4.84 -9.44
N ARG A 73 5.24 4.55 -9.22
CA ARG A 73 6.21 4.22 -10.28
C ARG A 73 6.54 2.73 -10.27
N PRO A 74 6.59 2.05 -11.43
CA PRO A 74 7.00 0.65 -11.47
C PRO A 74 8.47 0.51 -11.06
N TRP A 75 8.75 -0.42 -10.17
CA TRP A 75 10.10 -0.67 -9.67
C TRP A 75 10.29 -2.14 -9.27
N LEU A 76 11.53 -2.62 -9.35
CA LEU A 76 11.96 -3.85 -8.72
C LEU A 76 12.71 -3.52 -7.44
N GLY A 77 12.12 -3.86 -6.31
CA GLY A 77 12.69 -3.64 -4.99
C GLY A 77 13.87 -4.58 -4.69
N ARG A 78 14.61 -4.28 -3.63
CA ARG A 78 15.82 -5.02 -3.26
C ARG A 78 15.54 -6.46 -2.81
N SER A 79 14.36 -6.72 -2.26
CA SER A 79 13.90 -8.04 -1.84
C SER A 79 13.00 -8.69 -2.88
N CYS A 80 13.09 -8.28 -4.15
CA CYS A 80 12.27 -8.75 -5.26
C CYS A 80 10.83 -8.27 -5.29
N GLU A 81 10.49 -7.25 -4.56
CA GLU A 81 9.18 -6.63 -4.64
C GLU A 81 9.00 -6.01 -6.03
N VAL A 82 7.85 -6.25 -6.65
CA VAL A 82 7.57 -5.88 -8.04
C VAL A 82 6.54 -4.76 -8.14
N GLY A 83 6.78 -3.84 -9.05
CA GLY A 83 5.81 -2.86 -9.52
C GLY A 83 5.62 -1.67 -8.60
N ALA A 84 4.58 -0.89 -8.88
CA ALA A 84 4.28 0.34 -8.15
C ALA A 84 3.87 0.11 -6.69
N PHE A 85 3.36 -1.07 -6.40
CA PHE A 85 2.92 -1.47 -5.07
C PHE A 85 3.92 -2.36 -4.33
N GLN A 86 5.09 -2.64 -4.90
CA GLN A 86 6.12 -3.47 -4.29
C GLN A 86 5.57 -4.81 -3.77
N VAL A 87 4.86 -5.52 -4.65
CA VAL A 87 4.25 -6.82 -4.33
C VAL A 87 5.32 -7.91 -4.39
N MET A 88 5.43 -8.69 -3.33
CA MET A 88 6.31 -9.86 -3.31
C MET A 88 5.81 -10.94 -4.27
N PRO A 89 6.69 -11.56 -5.09
CA PRO A 89 6.29 -12.55 -6.12
C PRO A 89 5.45 -13.72 -5.60
N TRP A 90 5.71 -14.18 -4.37
CA TRP A 90 4.96 -15.30 -3.79
C TRP A 90 3.46 -15.00 -3.55
N TRP A 91 3.05 -13.71 -3.52
CA TRP A 91 1.64 -13.34 -3.48
C TRP A 91 0.90 -13.68 -4.77
N ALA A 92 1.62 -13.75 -5.92
CA ALA A 92 1.01 -14.12 -7.19
C ALA A 92 0.37 -15.50 -7.11
N GLY A 93 1.08 -16.51 -6.59
CA GLY A 93 0.54 -17.85 -6.38
C GLY A 93 -0.65 -17.88 -5.42
N ILE A 94 -0.61 -17.11 -4.31
CA ILE A 94 -1.72 -17.03 -3.35
C ILE A 94 -3.00 -16.52 -3.99
N PHE A 95 -2.90 -15.54 -4.88
CA PHE A 95 -4.04 -14.94 -5.56
C PHE A 95 -4.35 -15.53 -6.94
N ARG A 96 -3.64 -16.59 -7.34
CA ARG A 96 -3.77 -17.22 -8.66
C ARG A 96 -3.50 -16.24 -9.80
N LEU A 97 -2.45 -15.45 -9.65
CA LEU A 97 -1.93 -14.50 -10.63
C LEU A 97 -0.60 -15.01 -11.19
N ASP A 98 -0.42 -16.32 -11.27
CA ASP A 98 0.77 -16.94 -11.83
C ASP A 98 0.80 -16.83 -13.37
N PRO A 99 1.99 -16.67 -13.95
CA PRO A 99 3.29 -16.61 -13.29
C PRO A 99 3.60 -15.25 -12.63
N PRO A 100 4.58 -15.18 -11.71
CA PRO A 100 4.93 -13.96 -10.97
C PRO A 100 5.30 -12.77 -11.86
N GLU A 101 5.74 -13.00 -13.10
CA GLU A 101 6.05 -11.97 -14.08
C GLU A 101 4.85 -11.10 -14.44
N LEU A 102 3.63 -11.61 -14.26
CA LEU A 102 2.40 -10.84 -14.43
C LEU A 102 2.31 -9.65 -13.47
N LEU A 103 3.04 -9.67 -12.33
CA LEU A 103 3.09 -8.52 -11.42
C LEU A 103 3.73 -7.26 -12.03
N TRP A 104 4.40 -7.37 -13.19
CA TRP A 104 4.84 -6.21 -13.94
C TRP A 104 3.72 -5.50 -14.69
N ASP A 105 2.61 -6.18 -14.94
CA ASP A 105 1.40 -5.53 -15.44
C ASP A 105 0.84 -4.59 -14.36
N PRO A 106 0.65 -3.29 -14.65
CA PRO A 106 0.20 -2.32 -13.66
C PRO A 106 -1.16 -2.66 -13.05
N ARG A 107 -2.07 -3.24 -13.84
CA ARG A 107 -3.40 -3.62 -13.36
C ARG A 107 -3.33 -4.83 -12.44
N ILE A 108 -2.57 -5.85 -12.82
CA ILE A 108 -2.38 -7.07 -12.02
C ILE A 108 -1.66 -6.72 -10.71
N ASN A 109 -0.67 -5.85 -10.75
CA ASN A 109 0.03 -5.36 -9.58
C ASN A 109 -0.92 -4.65 -8.60
N ALA A 110 -1.79 -3.77 -9.12
CA ALA A 110 -2.81 -3.09 -8.32
C ALA A 110 -3.86 -4.06 -7.74
N ILE A 111 -4.29 -5.08 -8.50
CA ILE A 111 -5.20 -6.13 -8.02
C ILE A 111 -4.58 -6.91 -6.86
N ALA A 112 -3.33 -7.33 -7.00
CA ALA A 112 -2.61 -8.04 -5.94
C ALA A 112 -2.52 -7.19 -4.67
N ALA A 113 -2.12 -5.92 -4.81
CA ALA A 113 -2.04 -4.97 -3.71
C ALA A 113 -3.40 -4.75 -3.02
N ALA A 114 -4.47 -4.58 -3.80
CA ALA A 114 -5.82 -4.42 -3.28
C ALA A 114 -6.27 -5.64 -2.45
N ARG A 115 -5.96 -6.84 -2.90
CA ARG A 115 -6.31 -8.09 -2.20
C ARG A 115 -5.52 -8.26 -0.91
N ILE A 116 -4.22 -7.95 -0.90
CA ILE A 116 -3.39 -7.94 0.31
C ILE A 116 -3.95 -6.93 1.32
N TYR A 117 -4.22 -5.71 0.87
CA TYR A 117 -4.76 -4.64 1.69
C TYR A 117 -6.13 -5.00 2.27
N LYS A 118 -7.02 -5.58 1.44
CA LYS A 118 -8.35 -6.03 1.86
C LYS A 118 -8.31 -7.14 2.91
N ASP A 119 -7.37 -8.08 2.80
CA ASP A 119 -7.19 -9.12 3.82
C ASP A 119 -6.76 -8.50 5.17
N ALA A 120 -5.82 -7.58 5.15
CA ALA A 120 -5.41 -6.85 6.34
C ALA A 120 -6.55 -6.01 6.95
N TRP A 121 -7.35 -5.38 6.10
CA TRP A 121 -8.54 -4.63 6.49
C TRP A 121 -9.57 -5.50 7.22
N ARG A 122 -9.83 -6.71 6.70
CA ARG A 122 -10.74 -7.68 7.32
C ARG A 122 -10.25 -8.11 8.70
N ARG A 123 -8.93 -8.31 8.87
CA ARG A 123 -8.32 -8.67 10.17
C ARG A 123 -8.52 -7.61 11.24
N TRP A 124 -8.58 -6.33 10.84
CA TRP A 124 -8.91 -5.25 11.76
C TRP A 124 -10.30 -5.44 12.39
N ASP A 125 -11.31 -5.74 11.59
CA ASP A 125 -12.67 -5.95 12.08
C ASP A 125 -12.77 -7.15 13.01
N GLU A 126 -12.04 -8.20 12.70
CA GLU A 126 -12.09 -9.44 13.48
C GLU A 126 -11.43 -9.31 14.86
N ARG A 127 -10.36 -8.51 14.97
CA ARG A 127 -9.48 -8.59 16.14
C ARG A 127 -8.97 -7.27 16.71
N TYR A 128 -8.96 -6.18 15.95
CA TYR A 128 -8.15 -5.02 16.28
C TYR A 128 -8.89 -3.68 16.31
N ALA A 129 -10.21 -3.69 16.24
CA ALA A 129 -11.04 -2.47 16.27
C ALA A 129 -10.89 -1.66 17.59
N HIS A 130 -10.15 -2.18 18.56
CA HIS A 130 -10.00 -1.56 19.88
C HIS A 130 -8.91 -0.49 19.92
N ALA A 131 -9.19 0.61 20.60
CA ALA A 131 -8.35 1.81 20.72
C ALA A 131 -6.94 1.60 21.31
N GLY A 132 -6.63 0.43 21.85
CA GLY A 132 -5.35 0.11 22.48
C GLY A 132 -4.14 0.20 21.53
N ASN A 133 -4.33 -0.09 20.27
CA ASN A 133 -3.25 -0.15 19.27
C ASN A 133 -2.58 1.20 18.99
N ASN A 134 -3.29 2.30 19.23
CA ASN A 134 -2.74 3.65 19.07
C ASN A 134 -1.54 3.93 19.98
N ARG A 135 -1.49 3.33 21.17
CA ARG A 135 -0.44 3.60 22.17
C ARG A 135 0.93 3.10 21.70
N ALA A 136 0.98 1.93 21.09
CA ALA A 136 2.25 1.37 20.59
C ALA A 136 2.83 2.24 19.46
N LEU A 137 2.01 2.71 18.53
CA LEU A 137 2.46 3.62 17.47
C LEU A 137 2.93 4.96 18.01
N ARG A 138 2.27 5.51 19.03
CA ARG A 138 2.71 6.76 19.68
C ARG A 138 4.05 6.59 20.37
N ALA A 139 4.25 5.48 21.06
CA ALA A 139 5.54 5.16 21.68
C ALA A 139 6.67 5.05 20.65
N ALA A 140 6.38 4.58 19.43
CA ALA A 140 7.30 4.55 18.30
C ALA A 140 7.43 5.91 17.55
N GLY A 141 6.88 7.00 18.11
CA GLY A 141 6.98 8.34 17.54
C GLY A 141 5.90 8.70 16.52
N TRP A 142 4.92 7.85 16.28
CA TRP A 142 3.78 8.20 15.43
C TRP A 142 2.73 8.99 16.23
N ARG A 143 2.31 10.13 15.70
CA ARG A 143 1.37 11.04 16.39
C ARG A 143 -0.05 11.04 15.82
N GLY A 144 -0.30 10.30 14.77
CA GLY A 144 -1.62 10.16 14.18
C GLY A 144 -2.53 9.20 14.95
N LYS A 145 -3.77 9.10 14.51
CA LYS A 145 -4.72 8.10 15.00
C LYS A 145 -4.53 6.81 14.20
N LEU A 146 -4.37 5.67 14.86
CA LEU A 146 -4.45 4.38 14.21
C LEU A 146 -5.91 4.11 13.90
N ASP A 147 -6.23 4.09 12.64
CA ASP A 147 -7.50 3.67 12.11
C ASP A 147 -7.32 2.40 11.25
N ARG A 148 -8.43 1.89 10.77
CA ARG A 148 -8.46 0.69 9.95
C ARG A 148 -7.60 0.78 8.69
N ALA A 149 -7.62 1.92 8.01
CA ALA A 149 -6.84 2.13 6.80
C ALA A 149 -5.32 2.11 7.11
N THR A 150 -4.92 2.82 8.16
CA THR A 150 -3.52 2.86 8.61
C THR A 150 -3.06 1.49 9.10
N PHE A 151 -3.91 0.72 9.81
CA PHE A 151 -3.57 -0.64 10.22
C PHE A 151 -3.36 -1.56 9.02
N ALA A 152 -4.22 -1.48 8.00
CA ALA A 152 -4.08 -2.29 6.79
C ALA A 152 -2.78 -1.97 6.05
N ALA A 153 -2.42 -0.69 5.94
CA ALA A 153 -1.15 -0.27 5.36
C ALA A 153 0.07 -0.73 6.19
N LEU A 154 -0.01 -0.67 7.53
CA LEU A 154 1.03 -1.23 8.39
C LEU A 154 1.22 -2.72 8.18
N THR A 155 0.12 -3.47 8.07
CA THR A 155 0.15 -4.91 7.85
C THR A 155 0.72 -5.24 6.47
N TYR A 156 0.46 -4.41 5.48
CA TYR A 156 1.03 -4.53 4.14
C TYR A 156 2.56 -4.45 4.17
N ASN A 157 3.09 -3.40 4.79
CA ASN A 157 4.54 -3.19 4.89
C ASN A 157 5.21 -4.11 5.90
N TRP A 158 4.54 -4.41 7.00
CA TRP A 158 5.07 -5.19 8.10
C TRP A 158 4.14 -6.36 8.42
N GLY A 159 4.31 -7.48 7.69
CA GLY A 159 3.46 -8.65 7.80
C GLY A 159 3.36 -9.27 9.21
N LYS A 160 4.28 -8.91 10.12
CA LYS A 160 4.24 -9.32 11.53
C LYS A 160 3.28 -8.48 12.38
N ALA A 161 2.78 -7.34 11.86
CA ALA A 161 1.92 -6.44 12.64
C ALA A 161 0.73 -7.14 13.28
N PRO A 162 -0.07 -7.97 12.58
CA PRO A 162 -1.21 -8.65 13.19
C PRO A 162 -0.83 -9.53 14.37
N ALA A 163 0.25 -10.31 14.24
CA ALA A 163 0.70 -11.20 15.31
C ALA A 163 1.22 -10.43 16.53
N VAL A 164 2.01 -9.39 16.29
CA VAL A 164 2.57 -8.55 17.36
C VAL A 164 1.47 -7.88 18.16
N PHE A 165 0.46 -7.32 17.49
CA PHE A 165 -0.68 -6.70 18.20
C PHE A 165 -1.58 -7.72 18.88
N ALA A 166 -1.79 -8.90 18.28
CA ALA A 166 -2.63 -9.96 18.87
C ALA A 166 -2.01 -10.58 20.14
N GLN A 167 -0.68 -10.70 20.17
CA GLN A 167 0.03 -11.32 21.28
C GLN A 167 0.33 -10.35 22.43
N ALA A 168 0.15 -9.07 22.22
CA ALA A 168 0.47 -8.06 23.22
C ALA A 168 -0.58 -8.03 24.34
N SER A 169 -0.23 -8.55 25.49
CA SER A 169 -1.01 -8.37 26.73
C SER A 169 -0.91 -6.95 27.28
N ASP A 170 0.17 -6.24 26.98
CA ASP A 170 0.40 -4.83 27.33
C ASP A 170 1.01 -4.09 26.13
N LEU A 171 0.21 -3.26 25.46
CA LEU A 171 0.62 -2.50 24.29
C LEU A 171 1.74 -1.48 24.56
N ARG A 172 1.97 -1.12 25.82
CA ARG A 172 3.09 -0.26 26.24
C ARG A 172 4.44 -0.96 26.02
N LYS A 173 4.43 -2.29 26.01
CA LYS A 173 5.64 -3.13 25.82
C LYS A 173 5.86 -3.53 24.36
N VAL A 174 4.91 -3.22 23.47
CA VAL A 174 5.08 -3.52 22.04
C VAL A 174 6.08 -2.55 21.42
N SER A 175 7.17 -3.12 20.91
CA SER A 175 8.15 -2.37 20.13
C SER A 175 7.74 -2.36 18.66
N ILE A 176 7.45 -1.18 18.13
CA ILE A 176 7.22 -0.97 16.70
C ILE A 176 8.49 -0.36 16.12
N PRO A 177 9.10 -0.99 15.09
CA PRO A 177 10.29 -0.44 14.45
C PRO A 177 10.06 0.99 13.95
N ALA A 178 11.04 1.86 14.11
CA ALA A 178 10.94 3.27 13.68
C ALA A 178 10.62 3.42 12.19
N SER A 179 11.12 2.51 11.34
CA SER A 179 10.81 2.46 9.90
C SER A 179 9.33 2.19 9.64
N VAL A 180 8.72 1.29 10.42
CA VAL A 180 7.28 0.97 10.32
C VAL A 180 6.42 2.16 10.76
N ALA A 181 6.79 2.84 11.84
CA ALA A 181 6.12 4.05 12.27
C ALA A 181 6.27 5.19 11.24
N ALA A 182 7.42 5.31 10.60
CA ALA A 182 7.65 6.26 9.51
C ALA A 182 6.80 5.93 8.28
N TYR A 183 6.67 4.66 7.95
CA TYR A 183 5.77 4.19 6.88
C TYR A 183 4.32 4.60 7.15
N ALA A 184 3.80 4.34 8.36
CA ALA A 184 2.45 4.75 8.73
C ALA A 184 2.21 6.26 8.61
N ARG A 185 3.21 7.08 8.93
CA ARG A 185 3.11 8.54 8.75
C ARG A 185 3.00 8.93 7.28
N ARG A 186 3.87 8.36 6.41
CA ARG A 186 3.81 8.61 4.96
C ARG A 186 2.48 8.20 4.36
N PHE A 187 2.00 7.01 4.70
CA PHE A 187 0.68 6.54 4.25
C PHE A 187 -0.45 7.48 4.69
N SER A 188 -0.49 7.86 5.95
CA SER A 188 -1.53 8.76 6.46
C SER A 188 -1.49 10.13 5.81
N GLN A 189 -0.31 10.62 5.44
CA GLN A 189 -0.16 11.86 4.69
C GLN A 189 -0.68 11.70 3.26
N ALA A 190 -0.24 10.68 2.53
CA ALA A 190 -0.69 10.38 1.17
C ALA A 190 -2.22 10.20 1.09
N LEU A 191 -2.81 9.54 2.09
CA LEU A 191 -4.26 9.36 2.17
C LEU A 191 -5.02 10.70 2.34
N ARG A 192 -4.50 11.59 3.19
CA ARG A 192 -5.09 12.94 3.34
C ARG A 192 -5.00 13.73 2.04
N GLU A 193 -3.86 13.68 1.37
CA GLU A 193 -3.65 14.37 0.08
C GLU A 193 -4.56 13.83 -1.01
N ALA A 194 -4.71 12.51 -1.14
CA ALA A 194 -5.60 11.88 -2.10
C ALA A 194 -7.06 12.31 -1.88
N ARG A 195 -7.52 12.27 -0.63
CA ARG A 195 -8.89 12.70 -0.28
C ARG A 195 -9.09 14.22 -0.42
N GLY A 196 -8.04 15.01 -0.18
CA GLY A 196 -8.07 16.47 -0.36
C GLY A 196 -8.25 16.86 -1.83
N ARG A 197 -7.57 16.20 -2.76
CA ARG A 197 -7.75 16.41 -4.21
C ARG A 197 -9.19 16.12 -4.63
N ALA A 198 -9.75 15.00 -4.20
CA ALA A 198 -11.13 14.63 -4.53
C ALA A 198 -12.18 15.65 -4.07
N ARG A 199 -11.94 16.29 -2.93
CA ARG A 199 -12.84 17.39 -2.47
C ARG A 199 -12.71 18.62 -3.35
N ALA A 200 -11.48 19.02 -3.68
CA ALA A 200 -11.23 20.16 -4.54
C ALA A 200 -11.86 19.99 -5.93
N ASP A 201 -11.79 18.77 -6.50
CA ASP A 201 -12.41 18.46 -7.79
C ASP A 201 -13.95 18.54 -7.73
N ASN A 202 -14.54 18.08 -6.63
CA ASN A 202 -16.00 18.14 -6.43
C ASN A 202 -16.51 19.57 -6.13
N ASP A 203 -15.68 20.40 -5.51
CA ASP A 203 -16.03 21.79 -5.16
C ASP A 203 -15.82 22.76 -6.35
N THR A 204 -15.20 22.30 -7.43
CA THR A 204 -15.02 23.10 -8.65
C THR A 204 -16.28 23.02 -9.51
N PRO A 205 -17.05 24.11 -9.69
CA PRO A 205 -18.28 24.08 -10.47
C PRO A 205 -17.96 23.68 -11.92
N PRO A 206 -18.79 22.82 -12.54
CA PRO A 206 -18.62 22.42 -13.93
C PRO A 206 -18.66 23.65 -14.82
N GLY A 207 -17.59 23.96 -15.55
CA GLY A 207 -17.51 25.04 -16.51
C GLY A 207 -16.38 26.06 -16.33
N ARG A 208 -15.61 26.03 -15.26
CA ARG A 208 -14.37 26.82 -15.18
C ARG A 208 -13.16 25.99 -15.65
N SER A 209 -13.01 25.93 -16.97
CA SER A 209 -11.72 25.58 -17.57
C SER A 209 -10.63 26.51 -17.03
N PRO A 210 -9.45 26.02 -16.61
CA PRO A 210 -8.36 26.89 -16.21
C PRO A 210 -8.03 27.80 -17.39
N ARG A 211 -8.37 29.09 -17.27
CA ARG A 211 -7.95 30.10 -18.25
C ARG A 211 -6.44 30.00 -18.35
N SER A 212 -5.95 29.61 -19.52
CA SER A 212 -4.56 29.74 -19.91
C SER A 212 -4.12 31.17 -19.63
N ARG A 213 -3.29 31.37 -18.62
CA ARG A 213 -2.49 32.57 -18.50
C ARG A 213 -1.42 32.53 -19.58
N ALA A 214 -1.84 32.70 -20.82
CA ALA A 214 -0.94 33.01 -21.92
C ALA A 214 -0.58 34.47 -21.81
N GLY A 215 0.71 34.72 -21.66
CA GLY A 215 1.52 35.88 -21.74
C GLY A 215 0.90 37.18 -22.22
N ALA A 216 0.89 38.16 -21.33
CA ALA A 216 1.02 39.55 -21.71
C ALA A 216 2.53 39.86 -21.76
N THR A 217 3.15 39.61 -22.89
CA THR A 217 4.42 40.29 -23.25
C THR A 217 4.08 41.75 -23.44
N ARG A 218 4.55 42.61 -22.52
CA ARG A 218 4.65 44.07 -22.75
C ARG A 218 5.86 44.26 -23.62
N GLU A 219 5.61 44.62 -24.85
CA GLU A 219 6.58 45.39 -25.67
C GLU A 219 6.63 46.81 -25.16
N SER A 220 7.84 47.29 -24.90
CA SER A 220 8.26 48.70 -24.83
C SER A 220 9.75 48.74 -25.12
#